data_60bfebb856043b8a2f6062fc0d3614ed
#
_entry.id   60bfebb856043b8a2f6062fc0d3614ed
#
_cell.length_a   1.000
_cell.length_b   1.000
_cell.length_c   1.000
_cell.angle_alpha   90.00
_cell.angle_beta   90.00
_cell.angle_gamma   90.00
#
_symmetry.space_group_name_H-M   'P 1'
#
loop_
_entity.id
_entity.type
_entity.pdbx_description
1 polymer ?
#
loop_
_entity_poly.entity_id
_entity_poly.type
_entity_poly.pdbx_seq_one_letter_code
_entity_poly.pdbx_strand_id
1 'polypeptide(L)'
;MSSRGNWRLAVAVILLAGAVVFTLDLDFPEWMDGLLFWRPDGQRAVEPFYELDIGDGVQVQLAPPPGYQADSATLEAAGQVLEDRVAALQPTSPQAQVLGESGLLLELAGIYERPWLTDTVQSIGLLEFIDASLRYAQPGTIVETDLGPTGDPKPSDVISPTTTITPTASDDEAAIVYHTVLSSRDLDGVSLDAIDGEEYGISFAVSAGAESSFSAFTGAHAGDFMCVAVDKFVLSCATLPSEPLGGVATIPGLRLEEKDAAHLQRLLASGPLPVPLEVQGTPALGPALGEDTVQMLRYAAALGMAAVALYLVLRYRLAGLVASLAALAFAVSVFALCKLIPVPLTIPSLSGLFAAGIVALASVLVPLERLREEKRRRGLVSLRSIGSAFAAAWPAVRAIHLTLMAVGAALWYVGVSGGASPIRPFGAALIPGLIASLFAARIIAPQIARLALGSAGEPLRRSSWLLGP
;
A
#
# COMPACT_ATOMS: atom_id res chain seq x y z
N MET A 1 5.71 -38.70 28.08
CA MET A 1 5.59 -37.36 27.47
C MET A 1 4.51 -37.45 26.39
N SER A 2 3.37 -36.74 26.55
CA SER A 2 2.25 -36.93 25.63
C SER A 2 2.52 -36.25 24.27
N SER A 3 2.19 -36.91 23.19
CA SER A 3 2.36 -36.42 21.80
C SER A 3 1.76 -35.02 21.55
N ARG A 4 0.75 -34.66 22.33
CA ARG A 4 0.10 -33.33 22.27
C ARG A 4 0.95 -32.14 22.72
N GLY A 5 2.03 -32.34 23.49
CA GLY A 5 2.97 -31.26 23.88
C GLY A 5 4.02 -30.98 22.81
N ASN A 6 4.46 -32.02 22.13
CA ASN A 6 5.55 -31.91 21.15
C ASN A 6 5.16 -31.21 19.86
N TRP A 7 3.91 -31.39 19.39
CA TRP A 7 3.47 -30.71 18.17
C TRP A 7 3.38 -29.17 18.34
N ARG A 8 2.93 -28.69 19.52
CA ARG A 8 2.88 -27.25 19.81
C ARG A 8 4.28 -26.63 19.89
N LEU A 9 5.22 -27.35 20.44
CA LEU A 9 6.63 -26.92 20.43
C LEU A 9 7.17 -26.89 19.01
N ALA A 10 6.92 -27.93 18.23
CA ALA A 10 7.34 -27.98 16.82
C ALA A 10 6.72 -26.81 16.02
N VAL A 11 5.42 -26.55 16.16
CA VAL A 11 4.76 -25.42 15.52
C VAL A 11 5.35 -24.09 15.97
N ALA A 12 5.60 -23.88 17.28
CA ALA A 12 6.21 -22.65 17.78
C ALA A 12 7.62 -22.44 17.20
N VAL A 13 8.43 -23.49 17.12
CA VAL A 13 9.78 -23.45 16.55
C VAL A 13 9.73 -23.17 15.04
N ILE A 14 8.87 -23.86 14.32
CA ILE A 14 8.72 -23.67 12.85
C ILE A 14 8.26 -22.24 12.55
N LEU A 15 7.23 -21.74 13.24
CA LEU A 15 6.72 -20.40 13.01
C LEU A 15 7.73 -19.31 13.42
N LEU A 16 8.45 -19.52 14.53
CA LEU A 16 9.48 -18.56 14.93
C LEU A 16 10.70 -18.62 14.01
N ALA A 17 11.12 -19.81 13.58
CA ALA A 17 12.18 -19.95 12.59
C ALA A 17 11.79 -19.36 11.25
N GLY A 18 10.55 -19.57 10.80
CA GLY A 18 9.99 -18.93 9.62
C GLY A 18 9.99 -17.40 9.75
N ALA A 19 9.56 -16.86 10.91
CA ALA A 19 9.61 -15.43 11.17
C ALA A 19 11.04 -14.89 11.18
N VAL A 20 12.00 -15.60 11.77
CA VAL A 20 13.43 -15.22 11.74
C VAL A 20 13.96 -15.22 10.30
N VAL A 21 13.70 -16.28 9.54
CA VAL A 21 14.13 -16.38 8.13
C VAL A 21 13.50 -15.22 7.32
N PHE A 22 12.22 -14.93 7.54
CA PHE A 22 11.53 -13.84 6.87
C PHE A 22 12.01 -12.43 7.27
N THR A 23 12.61 -12.29 8.47
CA THR A 23 13.23 -11.02 8.90
C THR A 23 14.61 -10.81 8.31
N LEU A 24 15.29 -11.89 7.90
CA LEU A 24 16.55 -11.80 7.18
C LEU A 24 16.25 -11.37 5.73
N ASP A 25 17.06 -10.47 5.19
CA ASP A 25 16.93 -10.00 3.80
C ASP A 25 17.43 -11.08 2.84
N LEU A 26 16.64 -12.16 2.72
CA LEU A 26 16.89 -13.28 1.84
C LEU A 26 16.03 -13.14 0.59
N ASP A 27 16.58 -13.54 -0.54
CA ASP A 27 15.83 -13.65 -1.78
C ASP A 27 14.73 -14.71 -1.66
N PHE A 28 13.50 -14.32 -1.92
CA PHE A 28 12.36 -15.23 -1.89
C PHE A 28 12.12 -15.83 -3.28
N PRO A 29 11.63 -17.07 -3.35
CA PRO A 29 11.33 -17.72 -4.62
C PRO A 29 10.15 -17.05 -5.34
N GLU A 30 10.16 -17.06 -6.66
CA GLU A 30 9.20 -16.40 -7.54
C GLU A 30 7.73 -16.78 -7.28
N TRP A 31 7.47 -18.01 -6.80
CA TRP A 31 6.09 -18.42 -6.47
C TRP A 31 5.45 -17.63 -5.32
N MET A 32 6.25 -16.89 -4.54
CA MET A 32 5.75 -16.01 -3.50
C MET A 32 5.31 -14.63 -4.01
N ASP A 33 5.59 -14.29 -5.26
CA ASP A 33 5.29 -12.96 -5.82
C ASP A 33 3.79 -12.65 -5.78
N GLY A 34 2.95 -13.64 -6.02
CA GLY A 34 1.49 -13.48 -5.88
C GLY A 34 1.00 -13.24 -4.45
N LEU A 35 1.77 -13.66 -3.42
CA LEU A 35 1.48 -13.40 -2.01
C LEU A 35 2.02 -12.05 -1.55
N LEU A 36 3.04 -11.55 -2.23
CA LEU A 36 3.78 -10.33 -1.92
C LEU A 36 3.52 -9.27 -2.99
N PHE A 37 2.23 -9.07 -3.33
CA PHE A 37 1.77 -8.20 -4.41
C PHE A 37 2.24 -6.73 -4.31
N TRP A 38 2.62 -6.28 -3.11
CA TRP A 38 3.17 -4.95 -2.87
C TRP A 38 4.67 -4.84 -3.14
N ARG A 39 5.33 -5.97 -3.43
CA ARG A 39 6.76 -5.99 -3.71
C ARG A 39 7.04 -5.37 -5.07
N PRO A 40 8.02 -4.48 -5.18
CA PRO A 40 8.43 -3.92 -6.46
C PRO A 40 8.92 -5.00 -7.43
N ASP A 41 8.58 -4.86 -8.71
CA ASP A 41 9.06 -5.78 -9.75
C ASP A 41 10.59 -5.82 -9.77
N GLY A 42 11.15 -7.04 -9.82
CA GLY A 42 12.59 -7.28 -9.86
C GLY A 42 13.31 -7.28 -8.50
N GLN A 43 12.65 -6.89 -7.40
CA GLN A 43 13.23 -7.02 -6.06
C GLN A 43 12.88 -8.38 -5.45
N ARG A 44 13.88 -9.14 -5.03
CA ARG A 44 13.70 -10.44 -4.36
C ARG A 44 13.63 -10.32 -2.83
N ALA A 45 14.20 -9.27 -2.27
CA ALA A 45 14.13 -8.98 -0.84
C ALA A 45 12.81 -8.29 -0.48
N VAL A 46 12.16 -8.72 0.59
CA VAL A 46 10.98 -8.07 1.14
C VAL A 46 11.42 -7.11 2.23
N GLU A 47 11.31 -5.82 1.95
CA GLU A 47 11.63 -4.77 2.91
C GLU A 47 10.35 -4.28 3.60
N PRO A 48 10.43 -3.82 4.87
CA PRO A 48 9.33 -3.11 5.50
C PRO A 48 9.05 -1.80 4.78
N PHE A 49 7.79 -1.39 4.72
CA PHE A 49 7.42 -0.07 4.22
C PHE A 49 7.82 1.02 5.22
N TYR A 50 8.85 1.78 4.90
CA TYR A 50 9.23 2.99 5.64
C TYR A 50 8.62 4.21 4.97
N GLU A 51 7.93 5.03 5.73
CA GLU A 51 7.49 6.36 5.30
C GLU A 51 8.64 7.37 5.45
N LEU A 52 8.48 8.55 4.83
CA LEU A 52 9.49 9.61 4.82
C LEU A 52 9.96 10.10 6.21
N ASP A 53 9.19 9.82 7.26
CA ASP A 53 9.58 10.13 8.64
C ASP A 53 10.91 9.49 9.04
N ILE A 54 11.08 8.21 8.66
CA ILE A 54 12.19 7.35 9.10
C ILE A 54 12.88 6.61 7.95
N GLY A 55 12.34 6.67 6.74
CA GLY A 55 12.86 6.07 5.52
C GLY A 55 13.26 7.10 4.49
N ASP A 56 13.99 6.63 3.50
CA ASP A 56 14.37 7.42 2.34
C ASP A 56 13.21 7.52 1.35
N GLY A 57 13.27 8.47 0.43
CA GLY A 57 12.25 8.67 -0.58
C GLY A 57 12.74 9.50 -1.77
N VAL A 58 11.80 9.86 -2.62
CA VAL A 58 12.03 10.73 -3.78
C VAL A 58 11.07 11.90 -3.71
N GLN A 59 11.59 13.07 -4.02
CA GLN A 59 10.82 14.28 -4.19
C GLN A 59 10.73 14.59 -5.69
N VAL A 60 9.53 14.66 -6.22
CA VAL A 60 9.31 15.04 -7.62
C VAL A 60 8.86 16.49 -7.65
N GLN A 61 9.68 17.33 -8.25
CA GLN A 61 9.34 18.73 -8.48
C GLN A 61 8.68 18.86 -9.85
N LEU A 62 7.46 19.36 -9.87
CA LEU A 62 6.62 19.51 -11.03
C LEU A 62 6.26 20.97 -11.25
N ALA A 63 6.18 21.39 -12.50
CA ALA A 63 5.69 22.72 -12.85
C ALA A 63 4.92 22.64 -14.19
N PRO A 64 3.97 23.52 -14.41
CA PRO A 64 3.33 23.66 -15.71
C PRO A 64 4.37 24.06 -16.79
N PRO A 65 4.29 23.51 -18.00
CA PRO A 65 5.16 23.89 -19.09
C PRO A 65 4.94 25.36 -19.51
N PRO A 66 5.93 25.98 -20.19
CA PRO A 66 5.82 27.35 -20.67
C PRO A 66 4.55 27.57 -21.50
N GLY A 67 3.76 28.58 -21.14
CA GLY A 67 2.49 28.89 -21.79
C GLY A 67 1.24 28.46 -21.01
N TYR A 68 1.39 27.61 -20.02
CA TYR A 68 0.31 27.25 -19.10
C TYR A 68 0.44 28.01 -17.78
N GLN A 69 -0.67 28.55 -17.30
CA GLN A 69 -0.76 29.16 -15.99
C GLN A 69 -1.73 28.33 -15.13
N ALA A 70 -1.34 28.02 -13.93
CA ALA A 70 -2.18 27.35 -12.96
C ALA A 70 -2.22 28.18 -11.68
N ASP A 71 -3.39 28.35 -11.12
CA ASP A 71 -3.54 28.92 -9.80
C ASP A 71 -3.33 27.86 -8.71
N SER A 72 -3.23 28.29 -7.47
CA SER A 72 -3.01 27.39 -6.34
C SER A 72 -4.10 26.31 -6.25
N ALA A 73 -5.35 26.64 -6.54
CA ALA A 73 -6.46 25.69 -6.47
C ALA A 73 -6.34 24.58 -7.54
N THR A 74 -5.93 24.95 -8.76
CA THR A 74 -5.67 24.01 -9.85
C THR A 74 -4.48 23.09 -9.51
N LEU A 75 -3.41 23.64 -8.91
CA LEU A 75 -2.26 22.85 -8.48
C LEU A 75 -2.60 21.91 -7.31
N GLU A 76 -3.44 22.34 -6.36
CA GLU A 76 -3.94 21.48 -5.30
C GLU A 76 -4.79 20.33 -5.85
N ALA A 77 -5.66 20.60 -6.82
CA ALA A 77 -6.45 19.58 -7.50
C ALA A 77 -5.55 18.59 -8.28
N ALA A 78 -4.52 19.10 -8.97
CA ALA A 78 -3.53 18.26 -9.63
C ALA A 78 -2.75 17.38 -8.63
N GLY A 79 -2.40 17.95 -7.46
CA GLY A 79 -1.76 17.22 -6.37
C GLY A 79 -2.59 16.05 -5.88
N GLN A 80 -3.90 16.24 -5.67
CA GLN A 80 -4.82 15.18 -5.26
C GLN A 80 -4.89 14.04 -6.28
N VAL A 81 -4.99 14.37 -7.58
CA VAL A 81 -4.97 13.37 -8.66
C VAL A 81 -3.67 12.57 -8.64
N LEU A 82 -2.52 13.22 -8.45
CA LEU A 82 -1.23 12.54 -8.37
C LEU A 82 -1.09 11.68 -7.11
N GLU A 83 -1.58 12.14 -5.96
CA GLU A 83 -1.62 11.35 -4.73
C GLU A 83 -2.42 10.07 -4.92
N ASP A 84 -3.65 10.16 -5.47
CA ASP A 84 -4.52 9.02 -5.73
C ASP A 84 -3.89 8.06 -6.75
N ARG A 85 -3.27 8.60 -7.80
CA ARG A 85 -2.62 7.84 -8.87
C ARG A 85 -1.44 7.03 -8.37
N VAL A 86 -0.56 7.64 -7.57
CA VAL A 86 0.61 6.97 -7.00
C VAL A 86 0.21 6.02 -5.87
N ALA A 87 -0.74 6.40 -5.01
CA ALA A 87 -1.25 5.53 -3.95
C ALA A 87 -1.89 4.25 -4.50
N ALA A 88 -2.51 4.32 -5.69
CA ALA A 88 -3.05 3.14 -6.38
C ALA A 88 -1.97 2.20 -6.91
N LEU A 89 -0.76 2.69 -7.16
CA LEU A 89 0.38 1.90 -7.66
C LEU A 89 1.22 1.30 -6.55
N GLN A 90 1.29 1.97 -5.41
CA GLN A 90 2.09 1.51 -4.26
C GLN A 90 1.37 1.83 -2.94
N PRO A 91 1.53 1.00 -1.91
CA PRO A 91 0.93 1.22 -0.59
C PRO A 91 1.69 2.29 0.23
N THR A 92 2.16 3.34 -0.42
CA THR A 92 2.76 4.51 0.22
C THR A 92 1.72 5.60 0.39
N SER A 93 2.01 6.58 1.23
CA SER A 93 1.18 7.77 1.40
C SER A 93 1.86 8.95 0.68
N PRO A 94 1.66 9.11 -0.64
CA PRO A 94 2.22 10.23 -1.37
C PRO A 94 1.67 11.54 -0.77
N GLN A 95 2.50 12.57 -0.75
CA GLN A 95 2.10 13.90 -0.28
C GLN A 95 2.43 14.92 -1.35
N ALA A 96 1.42 15.65 -1.77
CA ALA A 96 1.56 16.74 -2.73
C ALA A 96 1.43 18.09 -2.02
N GLN A 97 2.31 19.03 -2.31
CA GLN A 97 2.31 20.36 -1.75
C GLN A 97 2.56 21.38 -2.85
N VAL A 98 1.81 22.46 -2.84
CA VAL A 98 2.02 23.57 -3.76
C VAL A 98 3.30 24.32 -3.37
N LEU A 99 4.22 24.47 -4.30
CA LEU A 99 5.52 25.14 -4.12
C LEU A 99 5.52 26.50 -4.81
N GLY A 100 5.44 27.57 -4.03
CA GLY A 100 5.39 28.93 -4.57
C GLY A 100 4.07 29.20 -5.32
N GLU A 101 4.17 29.95 -6.44
CA GLU A 101 2.99 30.38 -7.21
C GLU A 101 2.63 29.41 -8.35
N SER A 102 3.55 28.55 -8.78
CA SER A 102 3.36 27.72 -9.98
C SER A 102 4.03 26.34 -9.91
N GLY A 103 4.54 25.93 -8.77
CA GLY A 103 5.16 24.63 -8.58
C GLY A 103 4.30 23.67 -7.78
N LEU A 104 4.48 22.38 -8.02
CA LEU A 104 3.94 21.29 -7.23
C LEU A 104 5.07 20.36 -6.80
N LEU A 105 5.09 20.02 -5.54
CA LEU A 105 6.05 19.12 -4.93
C LEU A 105 5.33 17.84 -4.56
N LEU A 106 5.77 16.72 -5.09
CA LEU A 106 5.25 15.41 -4.76
C LEU A 106 6.31 14.61 -4.02
N GLU A 107 6.05 14.25 -2.78
CA GLU A 107 6.93 13.48 -1.92
C GLU A 107 6.48 12.03 -1.84
N LEU A 108 7.41 11.09 -2.09
CA LEU A 108 7.16 9.67 -2.23
C LEU A 108 8.13 8.89 -1.36
N ALA A 109 7.60 8.11 -0.42
CA ALA A 109 8.40 7.24 0.44
C ALA A 109 8.83 5.96 -0.29
N GLY A 110 10.08 5.54 -0.09
CA GLY A 110 10.58 4.24 -0.56
C GLY A 110 10.64 4.04 -2.07
N ILE A 111 10.47 5.09 -2.87
CA ILE A 111 10.56 5.04 -4.34
C ILE A 111 11.92 5.57 -4.77
N TYR A 112 12.77 4.67 -5.27
CA TYR A 112 14.04 5.02 -5.86
C TYR A 112 13.95 4.88 -7.38
N GLU A 113 14.39 5.93 -8.13
CA GLU A 113 14.59 5.98 -9.57
C GLU A 113 13.82 4.92 -10.40
N ARG A 114 12.51 5.12 -10.56
CA ARG A 114 11.70 4.24 -11.41
C ARG A 114 11.31 4.94 -12.69
N PRO A 115 11.64 4.39 -13.85
CA PRO A 115 11.27 4.97 -15.14
C PRO A 115 9.78 5.27 -15.25
N TRP A 116 8.93 4.37 -14.72
CA TRP A 116 7.47 4.53 -14.76
C TRP A 116 6.95 5.73 -13.94
N LEU A 117 7.71 6.20 -12.94
CA LEU A 117 7.25 7.32 -12.11
C LEU A 117 7.14 8.61 -12.93
N THR A 118 8.17 8.90 -13.74
CA THR A 118 8.18 10.09 -14.60
C THR A 118 7.00 10.03 -15.57
N ASP A 119 6.79 8.90 -16.23
CA ASP A 119 5.69 8.74 -17.19
C ASP A 119 4.33 8.87 -16.50
N THR A 120 4.17 8.29 -15.32
CA THR A 120 2.92 8.34 -14.54
C THR A 120 2.57 9.74 -14.06
N VAL A 121 3.54 10.53 -13.59
CA VAL A 121 3.29 11.88 -13.06
C VAL A 121 3.15 12.93 -14.15
N GLN A 122 3.74 12.72 -15.34
CA GLN A 122 3.63 13.61 -16.48
C GLN A 122 2.41 13.30 -17.37
N SER A 123 1.92 12.05 -17.35
CA SER A 123 0.72 11.68 -18.11
C SER A 123 -0.49 12.45 -17.62
N ILE A 124 -1.20 13.11 -18.51
CA ILE A 124 -2.44 13.81 -18.18
C ILE A 124 -3.53 12.80 -17.81
N GLY A 125 -3.55 11.64 -18.49
CA GLY A 125 -4.57 10.61 -18.30
C GLY A 125 -5.90 10.98 -18.96
N LEU A 126 -5.87 11.82 -19.99
CA LEU A 126 -7.05 12.20 -20.75
C LEU A 126 -7.40 11.09 -21.74
N LEU A 127 -8.49 10.40 -21.47
CA LEU A 127 -9.09 9.45 -22.41
C LEU A 127 -10.07 10.19 -23.32
N GLU A 128 -10.01 9.88 -24.61
CA GLU A 128 -10.89 10.43 -25.63
C GLU A 128 -11.40 9.33 -26.57
N PHE A 129 -12.69 9.30 -26.82
CA PHE A 129 -13.30 8.54 -27.90
C PHE A 129 -13.49 9.50 -29.08
N ILE A 130 -12.76 9.26 -30.16
CA ILE A 130 -12.67 10.15 -31.32
C ILE A 130 -13.41 9.58 -32.50
N ASP A 131 -14.12 10.44 -33.21
CA ASP A 131 -14.77 10.11 -34.47
C ASP A 131 -13.71 9.96 -35.58
N ALA A 132 -13.53 8.75 -36.07
CA ALA A 132 -12.61 8.40 -37.17
C ALA A 132 -13.36 8.00 -38.45
N SER A 133 -14.64 8.38 -38.60
CA SER A 133 -15.48 8.07 -39.75
C SER A 133 -14.93 8.64 -41.08
N LEU A 134 -14.36 9.85 -41.02
CA LEU A 134 -13.78 10.51 -42.18
C LEU A 134 -12.39 10.00 -42.55
N ARG A 135 -11.59 9.68 -41.55
CA ARG A 135 -10.24 9.15 -41.74
C ARG A 135 -9.86 8.25 -40.58
N TYR A 136 -9.47 7.03 -40.91
CA TYR A 136 -9.00 6.05 -39.95
C TYR A 136 -7.70 6.55 -39.24
N ALA A 137 -7.70 6.59 -37.91
CA ALA A 137 -6.52 6.87 -37.11
C ALA A 137 -5.80 5.55 -36.81
N GLN A 138 -4.53 5.46 -37.16
CA GLN A 138 -3.78 4.22 -36.96
C GLN A 138 -3.41 4.06 -35.48
N PRO A 139 -3.69 2.91 -34.84
CA PRO A 139 -3.20 2.64 -33.49
C PRO A 139 -1.68 2.81 -33.41
N GLY A 140 -1.21 3.42 -32.32
CA GLY A 140 0.20 3.76 -32.13
C GLY A 140 0.63 5.12 -32.68
N THR A 141 -0.30 5.93 -33.21
CA THR A 141 -0.02 7.28 -33.71
C THR A 141 -0.54 8.36 -32.74
N ILE A 142 0.07 9.54 -32.83
CA ILE A 142 -0.41 10.72 -32.10
C ILE A 142 -1.37 11.48 -33.04
N VAL A 143 -2.50 11.90 -32.49
CA VAL A 143 -3.54 12.62 -33.21
C VAL A 143 -3.84 13.95 -32.56
N GLU A 144 -4.30 14.91 -33.33
CA GLU A 144 -4.89 16.14 -32.82
C GLU A 144 -6.41 15.99 -32.72
N THR A 145 -6.97 16.47 -31.60
CA THR A 145 -8.43 16.50 -31.40
C THR A 145 -8.91 17.93 -31.13
N ASP A 146 -10.21 18.13 -31.13
CA ASP A 146 -10.89 19.39 -30.84
C ASP A 146 -10.77 19.77 -29.33
N LEU A 147 -10.30 18.83 -28.47
CA LEU A 147 -9.98 19.13 -27.09
C LEU A 147 -8.49 19.50 -26.94
N GLY A 148 -8.22 20.40 -25.97
CA GLY A 148 -6.87 20.67 -25.51
C GLY A 148 -6.28 19.50 -24.69
N PRO A 149 -5.01 19.59 -24.24
CA PRO A 149 -4.35 18.53 -23.49
C PRO A 149 -5.10 18.13 -22.22
N THR A 150 -5.76 19.09 -21.57
CA THR A 150 -6.51 18.89 -20.31
C THR A 150 -7.99 18.56 -20.52
N GLY A 151 -8.43 18.39 -21.79
CA GLY A 151 -9.82 18.09 -22.11
C GLY A 151 -10.73 19.32 -22.21
N ASP A 152 -10.18 20.51 -22.18
CA ASP A 152 -10.94 21.73 -22.44
C ASP A 152 -11.08 21.96 -23.95
N PRO A 153 -12.25 22.42 -24.42
CA PRO A 153 -12.44 22.72 -25.85
C PRO A 153 -11.40 23.73 -26.33
N LYS A 154 -10.75 23.43 -27.46
CA LYS A 154 -9.87 24.41 -28.09
C LYS A 154 -10.71 25.61 -28.55
N PRO A 155 -10.19 26.86 -28.41
CA PRO A 155 -10.90 28.06 -28.95
C PRO A 155 -11.25 27.88 -30.41
N SER A 156 -12.46 28.30 -30.77
CA SER A 156 -13.01 28.13 -32.15
C SER A 156 -12.16 28.76 -33.27
N ASP A 157 -11.27 29.67 -32.89
CA ASP A 157 -10.35 30.34 -33.82
C ASP A 157 -9.23 29.40 -34.33
N VAL A 158 -9.00 28.28 -33.63
CA VAL A 158 -8.01 27.25 -34.01
C VAL A 158 -8.68 26.11 -34.79
N ILE A 159 -9.99 25.93 -34.62
CA ILE A 159 -10.78 24.92 -35.30
C ILE A 159 -11.47 25.60 -36.48
N SER A 160 -10.89 25.52 -37.67
CA SER A 160 -11.62 25.92 -38.88
C SER A 160 -12.65 24.83 -39.24
N PRO A 161 -13.97 25.07 -39.02
CA PRO A 161 -14.98 24.04 -39.28
C PRO A 161 -15.34 23.89 -40.74
N THR A 162 -14.50 24.36 -41.67
CA THR A 162 -14.78 24.27 -43.09
C THR A 162 -13.47 24.13 -43.87
N THR A 163 -12.89 22.95 -43.88
CA THR A 163 -11.97 22.67 -44.99
C THR A 163 -12.74 21.91 -46.08
N THR A 164 -13.39 22.68 -46.94
CA THR A 164 -13.66 22.22 -48.27
C THR A 164 -12.31 21.83 -48.88
N ILE A 165 -12.08 20.55 -49.03
CA ILE A 165 -10.85 20.01 -49.65
C ILE A 165 -10.82 20.44 -51.10
N THR A 166 -10.11 21.51 -51.37
CA THR A 166 -9.65 21.81 -52.72
C THR A 166 -8.24 21.18 -52.81
N PRO A 167 -8.03 20.14 -53.65
CA PRO A 167 -6.72 19.52 -53.78
C PRO A 167 -5.81 20.45 -54.57
N THR A 168 -5.06 21.30 -53.86
CA THR A 168 -3.92 21.97 -54.47
C THR A 168 -2.67 21.34 -53.89
N ALA A 169 -1.98 20.63 -54.76
CA ALA A 169 -0.71 19.98 -54.48
C ALA A 169 0.34 20.99 -54.05
N SER A 170 0.67 21.01 -52.77
CA SER A 170 1.96 21.44 -52.20
C SER A 170 2.06 20.95 -50.75
N ASP A 171 3.14 20.34 -50.46
CA ASP A 171 3.60 19.64 -49.26
C ASP A 171 3.38 20.41 -47.93
N ASP A 172 2.16 20.46 -47.43
CA ASP A 172 1.79 20.70 -46.06
C ASP A 172 0.59 19.78 -45.77
N GLU A 173 0.85 18.65 -45.11
CA GLU A 173 -0.17 17.73 -44.64
C GLU A 173 -0.98 18.48 -43.58
N ALA A 174 -2.10 19.07 -43.97
CA ALA A 174 -2.97 19.78 -43.04
C ALA A 174 -3.31 18.85 -41.86
N ALA A 175 -2.89 19.20 -40.70
CA ALA A 175 -3.11 18.43 -39.48
C ALA A 175 -4.62 18.16 -39.34
N ILE A 176 -5.00 16.88 -39.32
CA ILE A 176 -6.39 16.46 -39.14
C ILE A 176 -6.74 16.56 -37.68
N VAL A 177 -7.73 17.40 -37.38
CA VAL A 177 -8.30 17.50 -36.06
C VAL A 177 -9.53 16.58 -35.99
N TYR A 178 -9.44 15.57 -35.11
CA TYR A 178 -10.53 14.64 -34.89
C TYR A 178 -11.53 15.22 -33.87
N HIS A 179 -12.81 14.91 -34.06
CA HIS A 179 -13.85 15.29 -33.12
C HIS A 179 -13.92 14.29 -31.93
N THR A 180 -13.91 14.79 -30.72
CA THR A 180 -14.05 13.98 -29.52
C THR A 180 -15.52 13.81 -29.15
N VAL A 181 -15.99 12.57 -29.18
CA VAL A 181 -17.39 12.20 -28.91
C VAL A 181 -17.62 12.07 -27.39
N LEU A 182 -16.63 11.53 -26.68
CA LEU A 182 -16.69 11.27 -25.25
C LEU A 182 -15.28 11.43 -24.67
N SER A 183 -15.18 12.02 -23.49
CA SER A 183 -13.89 12.18 -22.78
C SER A 183 -13.92 11.53 -21.41
N SER A 184 -12.76 11.41 -20.73
CA SER A 184 -12.70 10.90 -19.35
C SER A 184 -13.55 11.69 -18.36
N ARG A 185 -13.93 12.93 -18.67
CA ARG A 185 -14.83 13.75 -17.82
C ARG A 185 -16.29 13.27 -17.87
N ASP A 186 -16.64 12.50 -18.88
CA ASP A 186 -17.99 11.98 -19.13
C ASP A 186 -18.14 10.53 -18.61
N LEU A 187 -17.15 10.04 -17.86
CA LEU A 187 -17.11 8.68 -17.35
C LEU A 187 -17.23 8.64 -15.83
N ASP A 188 -18.04 7.72 -15.30
CA ASP A 188 -18.24 7.52 -13.86
C ASP A 188 -17.34 6.44 -13.26
N GLY A 189 -16.69 5.62 -14.09
CA GLY A 189 -15.84 4.55 -13.61
C GLY A 189 -15.11 3.77 -14.70
N VAL A 190 -14.05 3.10 -14.28
CA VAL A 190 -13.19 2.28 -15.15
C VAL A 190 -13.06 0.90 -14.54
N SER A 191 -13.34 -0.16 -15.29
CA SER A 191 -13.24 -1.56 -14.86
C SER A 191 -12.35 -2.38 -15.80
N LEU A 192 -11.78 -3.46 -15.27
CA LEU A 192 -11.06 -4.45 -16.04
C LEU A 192 -11.98 -5.62 -16.36
N ASP A 193 -12.01 -6.02 -17.62
CA ASP A 193 -12.73 -7.20 -18.08
C ASP A 193 -11.74 -8.24 -18.60
N ALA A 194 -11.79 -9.44 -18.06
CA ALA A 194 -11.04 -10.57 -18.63
C ALA A 194 -11.66 -10.98 -19.97
N ILE A 195 -10.86 -11.00 -21.04
CA ILE A 195 -11.33 -11.35 -22.36
C ILE A 195 -11.16 -12.84 -22.61
N ASP A 196 -9.92 -13.33 -22.58
CA ASP A 196 -9.58 -14.75 -22.77
C ASP A 196 -8.25 -15.06 -22.03
N GLY A 197 -8.29 -15.95 -21.04
CA GLY A 197 -7.11 -16.44 -20.32
C GLY A 197 -6.34 -15.35 -19.56
N GLU A 198 -5.26 -14.86 -20.13
CA GLU A 198 -4.36 -13.85 -19.52
C GLU A 198 -4.52 -12.45 -20.17
N GLU A 199 -5.48 -12.27 -21.07
CA GLU A 199 -5.72 -10.98 -21.74
C GLU A 199 -6.88 -10.22 -21.09
N TYR A 200 -6.68 -8.92 -20.90
CA TYR A 200 -7.64 -8.01 -20.27
C TYR A 200 -7.99 -6.85 -21.18
N GLY A 201 -9.27 -6.47 -21.16
CA GLY A 201 -9.80 -5.25 -21.74
C GLY A 201 -10.18 -4.23 -20.68
N ILE A 202 -10.48 -3.01 -21.11
CA ILE A 202 -10.92 -1.93 -20.23
C ILE A 202 -12.32 -1.49 -20.65
N SER A 203 -13.23 -1.45 -19.69
CA SER A 203 -14.60 -0.96 -19.85
C SER A 203 -14.83 0.29 -19.01
N PHE A 204 -15.68 1.16 -19.50
CA PHE A 204 -16.01 2.44 -18.89
C PHE A 204 -17.51 2.52 -18.63
N ALA A 205 -17.89 3.00 -17.46
CA ALA A 205 -19.26 3.44 -17.19
C ALA A 205 -19.43 4.88 -17.69
N VAL A 206 -20.33 5.09 -18.64
CA VAL A 206 -20.66 6.41 -19.17
C VAL A 206 -21.58 7.11 -18.19
N SER A 207 -21.32 8.38 -17.87
CA SER A 207 -22.15 9.17 -16.98
C SER A 207 -23.55 9.36 -17.53
N ALA A 208 -24.56 9.46 -16.65
CA ALA A 208 -25.96 9.62 -17.04
C ALA A 208 -26.20 10.89 -17.90
N GLY A 209 -25.33 11.91 -17.75
CA GLY A 209 -25.39 13.13 -18.57
C GLY A 209 -24.94 12.94 -20.00
N ALA A 210 -23.97 12.05 -20.24
CA ALA A 210 -23.37 11.82 -21.56
C ALA A 210 -23.99 10.62 -22.28
N GLU A 211 -24.66 9.70 -21.59
CA GLU A 211 -25.18 8.44 -22.13
C GLU A 211 -26.10 8.65 -23.33
N SER A 212 -27.03 9.62 -23.26
CA SER A 212 -27.99 9.87 -24.34
C SER A 212 -27.31 10.40 -25.60
N SER A 213 -26.32 11.30 -25.48
CA SER A 213 -25.57 11.86 -26.60
C SER A 213 -24.65 10.81 -27.22
N PHE A 214 -23.98 10.00 -26.40
CA PHE A 214 -23.14 8.91 -26.83
C PHE A 214 -23.92 7.83 -27.61
N SER A 215 -25.08 7.41 -27.05
CA SER A 215 -25.96 6.45 -27.69
C SER A 215 -26.54 6.97 -29.04
N ALA A 216 -26.93 8.25 -29.10
CA ALA A 216 -27.38 8.86 -30.31
C ALA A 216 -26.28 8.92 -31.39
N PHE A 217 -25.06 9.28 -31.00
CA PHE A 217 -23.92 9.32 -31.92
C PHE A 217 -23.59 7.93 -32.45
N THR A 218 -23.42 6.92 -31.61
CA THR A 218 -23.07 5.56 -31.99
C THR A 218 -24.13 4.92 -32.86
N GLY A 219 -25.41 5.21 -32.63
CA GLY A 219 -26.53 4.77 -33.44
C GLY A 219 -26.55 5.42 -34.83
N ALA A 220 -26.15 6.70 -34.96
CA ALA A 220 -26.10 7.40 -36.23
C ALA A 220 -24.89 7.01 -37.10
N HIS A 221 -23.80 6.54 -36.51
CA HIS A 221 -22.54 6.22 -37.16
C HIS A 221 -22.25 4.70 -37.14
N ALA A 222 -23.29 3.88 -37.14
CA ALA A 222 -23.15 2.42 -37.18
C ALA A 222 -22.35 1.95 -38.42
N GLY A 223 -21.27 1.22 -38.20
CA GLY A 223 -20.34 0.75 -39.22
C GLY A 223 -19.16 1.68 -39.50
N ASP A 224 -19.15 2.90 -38.96
CA ASP A 224 -18.03 3.83 -39.03
C ASP A 224 -16.95 3.48 -37.98
N PHE A 225 -15.75 4.05 -38.12
CA PHE A 225 -14.67 3.85 -37.20
C PHE A 225 -14.74 4.85 -36.03
N MET A 226 -14.64 4.32 -34.81
CA MET A 226 -14.38 5.09 -33.63
C MET A 226 -13.04 4.63 -33.03
N CYS A 227 -12.18 5.57 -32.68
CA CYS A 227 -10.90 5.27 -32.07
C CYS A 227 -10.86 5.77 -30.59
N VAL A 228 -10.04 5.13 -29.81
CA VAL A 228 -9.79 5.52 -28.42
C VAL A 228 -8.35 5.97 -28.29
N ALA A 229 -8.16 7.17 -27.75
CA ALA A 229 -6.86 7.76 -27.52
C ALA A 229 -6.69 8.11 -26.03
N VAL A 230 -5.49 7.97 -25.52
CA VAL A 230 -5.06 8.47 -24.21
C VAL A 230 -3.92 9.45 -24.42
N ASP A 231 -4.07 10.65 -23.88
CA ASP A 231 -3.10 11.74 -24.06
C ASP A 231 -2.72 11.97 -25.54
N LYS A 232 -3.74 11.91 -26.42
CA LYS A 232 -3.63 12.03 -27.88
C LYS A 232 -2.96 10.83 -28.58
N PHE A 233 -2.54 9.82 -27.85
CA PHE A 233 -1.98 8.60 -28.41
C PHE A 233 -3.09 7.58 -28.67
N VAL A 234 -3.28 7.16 -29.93
CA VAL A 234 -4.34 6.21 -30.32
C VAL A 234 -4.00 4.82 -29.81
N LEU A 235 -4.80 4.30 -28.90
CA LEU A 235 -4.65 2.94 -28.36
C LEU A 235 -5.27 1.89 -29.28
N SER A 236 -6.49 2.16 -29.73
CA SER A 236 -7.28 1.21 -30.54
C SER A 236 -8.30 1.92 -31.39
N CYS A 237 -8.68 1.28 -32.48
CA CYS A 237 -9.77 1.70 -33.36
C CYS A 237 -10.63 0.50 -33.74
N ALA A 238 -11.95 0.68 -33.69
CA ALA A 238 -12.89 -0.34 -34.16
C ALA A 238 -14.11 0.24 -34.84
N THR A 239 -14.80 -0.60 -35.56
CA THR A 239 -16.07 -0.26 -36.17
C THR A 239 -17.19 -0.26 -35.16
N LEU A 240 -18.02 0.76 -35.18
CA LEU A 240 -19.21 0.87 -34.33
C LEU A 240 -20.22 -0.24 -34.69
N PRO A 241 -20.79 -0.90 -33.66
CA PRO A 241 -21.80 -1.92 -33.87
C PRO A 241 -23.10 -1.33 -34.44
N SER A 242 -23.96 -2.18 -35.01
CA SER A 242 -25.28 -1.76 -35.55
C SER A 242 -26.25 -1.35 -34.42
N GLU A 243 -26.04 -1.83 -33.20
CA GLU A 243 -26.82 -1.42 -32.04
C GLU A 243 -26.16 -0.25 -31.35
N PRO A 244 -26.90 0.81 -30.98
CA PRO A 244 -26.33 1.94 -30.25
C PRO A 244 -25.66 1.48 -28.92
N LEU A 245 -24.48 2.02 -28.64
CA LEU A 245 -23.81 1.77 -27.37
C LEU A 245 -24.53 2.55 -26.27
N GLY A 246 -24.76 1.88 -25.13
CA GLY A 246 -25.45 2.45 -23.96
C GLY A 246 -24.47 2.93 -22.88
N GLY A 247 -24.89 2.79 -21.61
CA GLY A 247 -24.14 3.27 -20.42
C GLY A 247 -22.80 2.60 -20.14
N VAL A 248 -22.35 1.64 -20.95
CA VAL A 248 -21.03 1.00 -20.85
C VAL A 248 -20.34 1.07 -22.22
N ALA A 249 -19.16 1.63 -22.25
CA ALA A 249 -18.28 1.65 -23.40
C ALA A 249 -17.03 0.80 -23.12
N THR A 250 -16.63 -0.05 -24.05
CA THR A 250 -15.41 -0.86 -23.95
C THR A 250 -14.42 -0.39 -25.00
N ILE A 251 -13.12 -0.44 -24.72
CA ILE A 251 -12.09 -0.19 -25.74
C ILE A 251 -12.02 -1.43 -26.63
N PRO A 252 -12.55 -1.37 -27.86
CA PRO A 252 -12.63 -2.55 -28.68
C PRO A 252 -11.24 -2.88 -29.23
N GLY A 253 -10.89 -4.18 -29.21
CA GLY A 253 -9.61 -4.66 -29.75
C GLY A 253 -8.38 -4.38 -28.89
N LEU A 254 -8.52 -3.72 -27.76
CA LEU A 254 -7.44 -3.57 -26.80
C LEU A 254 -7.28 -4.88 -26.04
N ARG A 255 -6.10 -5.48 -26.16
CA ARG A 255 -5.70 -6.70 -25.45
C ARG A 255 -4.38 -6.42 -24.75
N LEU A 256 -4.41 -6.37 -23.45
CA LEU A 256 -3.27 -6.07 -22.60
C LEU A 256 -2.98 -7.23 -21.65
N GLU A 257 -1.71 -7.39 -21.30
CA GLU A 257 -1.34 -8.23 -20.18
C GLU A 257 -1.92 -7.64 -18.88
N GLU A 258 -2.16 -8.48 -17.87
CA GLU A 258 -2.78 -8.07 -16.59
C GLU A 258 -2.12 -6.84 -15.97
N LYS A 259 -0.78 -6.79 -15.99
CA LYS A 259 0.00 -5.68 -15.41
C LYS A 259 -0.24 -4.36 -16.13
N ASP A 260 -0.19 -4.37 -17.46
CA ASP A 260 -0.37 -3.17 -18.28
C ASP A 260 -1.81 -2.68 -18.24
N ALA A 261 -2.76 -3.61 -18.26
CA ALA A 261 -4.19 -3.30 -18.12
C ALA A 261 -4.49 -2.68 -16.76
N ALA A 262 -3.91 -3.25 -15.67
CA ALA A 262 -4.06 -2.71 -14.31
C ALA A 262 -3.39 -1.33 -14.16
N HIS A 263 -2.25 -1.10 -14.80
CA HIS A 263 -1.59 0.20 -14.79
C HIS A 263 -2.45 1.27 -15.51
N LEU A 264 -2.91 0.97 -16.70
CA LEU A 264 -3.76 1.88 -17.49
C LEU A 264 -5.11 2.14 -16.79
N GLN A 265 -5.72 1.12 -16.19
CA GLN A 265 -6.95 1.28 -15.42
C GLN A 265 -6.75 2.25 -14.25
N ARG A 266 -5.65 2.12 -13.48
CA ARG A 266 -5.38 2.99 -12.33
C ARG A 266 -5.12 4.44 -12.77
N LEU A 267 -4.38 4.61 -13.87
CA LEU A 267 -4.15 5.92 -14.48
C LEU A 267 -5.48 6.60 -14.84
N LEU A 268 -6.36 5.88 -15.52
CA LEU A 268 -7.64 6.41 -15.96
C LEU A 268 -8.63 6.60 -14.80
N ALA A 269 -8.60 5.73 -13.79
CA ALA A 269 -9.47 5.80 -12.62
C ALA A 269 -9.14 7.00 -11.71
N SER A 270 -7.89 7.47 -11.70
CA SER A 270 -7.49 8.68 -10.95
C SER A 270 -7.99 9.98 -11.60
N GLY A 271 -8.50 9.90 -12.81
CA GLY A 271 -8.93 11.05 -13.58
C GLY A 271 -7.78 11.82 -14.26
N PRO A 272 -8.15 12.75 -15.18
CA PRO A 272 -7.17 13.56 -15.90
C PRO A 272 -6.61 14.68 -15.01
N LEU A 273 -5.34 15.01 -15.22
CA LEU A 273 -4.74 16.19 -14.61
C LEU A 273 -5.41 17.48 -15.13
N PRO A 274 -5.75 18.41 -14.24
CA PRO A 274 -6.37 19.68 -14.64
C PRO A 274 -5.41 20.63 -15.37
N VAL A 275 -4.11 20.40 -15.26
CA VAL A 275 -3.06 21.15 -15.92
C VAL A 275 -1.92 20.20 -16.30
N PRO A 276 -1.29 20.35 -17.49
CA PRO A 276 -0.10 19.58 -17.81
C PRO A 276 1.03 19.95 -16.86
N LEU A 277 1.78 18.94 -16.44
CA LEU A 277 2.91 19.10 -15.53
C LEU A 277 4.17 18.45 -16.12
N GLU A 278 5.29 19.15 -15.99
CA GLU A 278 6.60 18.64 -16.38
C GLU A 278 7.49 18.46 -15.16
N VAL A 279 8.24 17.36 -15.13
CA VAL A 279 9.21 17.07 -14.08
C VAL A 279 10.40 17.99 -14.24
N GLN A 280 10.61 18.86 -13.26
CA GLN A 280 11.76 19.77 -13.19
C GLN A 280 12.98 19.08 -12.52
N GLY A 281 12.74 18.11 -11.67
CA GLY A 281 13.77 17.34 -10.99
C GLY A 281 13.21 16.28 -10.06
N THR A 282 14.03 15.28 -9.79
CA THR A 282 13.71 14.16 -8.91
C THR A 282 14.81 13.94 -7.87
N PRO A 283 15.05 14.91 -6.97
CA PRO A 283 16.09 14.73 -5.95
C PRO A 283 15.69 13.61 -4.99
N ALA A 284 16.68 12.77 -4.62
CA ALA A 284 16.50 11.80 -3.56
C ALA A 284 16.34 12.52 -2.21
N LEU A 285 15.41 12.07 -1.40
CA LEU A 285 15.20 12.54 -0.04
C LEU A 285 15.75 11.53 0.95
N GLY A 286 16.52 12.00 1.92
CA GLY A 286 16.77 11.25 3.14
C GLY A 286 15.56 11.34 4.09
N PRO A 287 15.58 10.56 5.21
CA PRO A 287 14.49 10.56 6.17
C PRO A 287 14.26 11.97 6.76
N ALA A 288 13.00 12.34 6.93
CA ALA A 288 12.63 13.67 7.44
C ALA A 288 13.23 14.00 8.82
N LEU A 289 13.44 12.97 9.65
CA LEU A 289 14.15 13.10 10.94
C LEU A 289 15.65 13.28 10.81
N GLY A 290 16.24 13.11 9.63
CA GLY A 290 17.66 13.01 9.40
C GLY A 290 18.23 11.63 9.75
N GLU A 291 19.18 11.17 8.97
CA GLU A 291 19.79 9.83 9.09
C GLU A 291 20.42 9.58 10.47
N ASP A 292 21.12 10.58 11.02
CA ASP A 292 21.70 10.48 12.38
C ASP A 292 20.64 10.26 13.46
N THR A 293 19.48 10.92 13.35
CA THR A 293 18.37 10.79 14.31
C THR A 293 17.74 9.41 14.22
N VAL A 294 17.51 8.90 13.00
CA VAL A 294 16.99 7.54 12.78
C VAL A 294 17.96 6.49 13.34
N GLN A 295 19.25 6.68 13.12
CA GLN A 295 20.27 5.80 13.70
C GLN A 295 20.27 5.86 15.24
N MET A 296 20.19 7.05 15.83
CA MET A 296 20.04 7.22 17.28
C MET A 296 18.77 6.54 17.82
N LEU A 297 17.65 6.63 17.10
CA LEU A 297 16.40 5.97 17.45
C LEU A 297 16.55 4.44 17.48
N ARG A 298 17.24 3.86 16.49
CA ARG A 298 17.56 2.41 16.45
C ARG A 298 18.39 2.00 17.66
N TYR A 299 19.43 2.76 18.01
CA TYR A 299 20.24 2.50 19.21
C TYR A 299 19.44 2.65 20.51
N ALA A 300 18.61 3.70 20.61
CA ALA A 300 17.76 3.91 21.79
C ALA A 300 16.76 2.77 21.99
N ALA A 301 16.14 2.27 20.90
CA ALA A 301 15.26 1.12 20.95
C ALA A 301 15.97 -0.16 21.39
N ALA A 302 17.17 -0.43 20.86
CA ALA A 302 17.97 -1.59 21.25
C ALA A 302 18.42 -1.50 22.73
N LEU A 303 18.90 -0.34 23.17
CA LEU A 303 19.29 -0.10 24.56
C LEU A 303 18.10 -0.20 25.51
N GLY A 304 16.93 0.36 25.13
CA GLY A 304 15.69 0.27 25.90
C GLY A 304 15.25 -1.18 26.07
N MET A 305 15.27 -1.97 24.99
CA MET A 305 14.94 -3.39 25.04
C MET A 305 15.92 -4.18 25.91
N ALA A 306 17.21 -3.91 25.81
CA ALA A 306 18.25 -4.52 26.65
C ALA A 306 18.07 -4.15 28.14
N ALA A 307 17.75 -2.88 28.45
CA ALA A 307 17.49 -2.43 29.80
C ALA A 307 16.25 -3.09 30.40
N VAL A 308 15.16 -3.21 29.66
CA VAL A 308 13.96 -3.94 30.10
C VAL A 308 14.27 -5.42 30.33
N ALA A 309 14.98 -6.07 29.42
CA ALA A 309 15.40 -7.47 29.57
C ALA A 309 16.28 -7.66 30.82
N LEU A 310 17.26 -6.78 31.01
CA LEU A 310 18.12 -6.80 32.20
C LEU A 310 17.32 -6.61 33.49
N TYR A 311 16.41 -5.62 33.52
CA TYR A 311 15.53 -5.40 34.68
C TYR A 311 14.69 -6.65 34.99
N LEU A 312 14.10 -7.27 33.96
CA LEU A 312 13.30 -8.49 34.13
C LEU A 312 14.13 -9.65 34.66
N VAL A 313 15.34 -9.86 34.16
CA VAL A 313 16.24 -10.92 34.61
C VAL A 313 16.68 -10.66 36.06
N LEU A 314 17.04 -9.44 36.41
CA LEU A 314 17.43 -9.08 37.77
C LEU A 314 16.28 -9.22 38.76
N ARG A 315 15.06 -8.79 38.36
CA ARG A 315 13.87 -8.78 39.24
C ARG A 315 13.19 -10.13 39.34
N TYR A 316 13.10 -10.86 38.23
CA TYR A 316 12.34 -12.11 38.09
C TYR A 316 13.24 -13.33 37.83
N ARG A 317 14.53 -13.13 37.64
CA ARG A 317 15.53 -14.19 37.43
C ARG A 317 15.15 -15.08 36.23
N LEU A 318 14.98 -16.39 36.42
CA LEU A 318 14.65 -17.31 35.33
C LEU A 318 13.28 -17.01 34.68
N ALA A 319 12.29 -16.60 35.48
CA ALA A 319 11.02 -16.13 34.94
C ALA A 319 11.18 -14.86 34.11
N GLY A 320 12.10 -13.97 34.51
CA GLY A 320 12.48 -12.78 33.74
C GLY A 320 13.17 -13.13 32.41
N LEU A 321 14.02 -14.13 32.40
CA LEU A 321 14.62 -14.65 31.17
C LEU A 321 13.54 -15.18 30.21
N VAL A 322 12.56 -15.93 30.71
CA VAL A 322 11.42 -16.40 29.93
C VAL A 322 10.64 -15.23 29.33
N ALA A 323 10.37 -14.19 30.13
CA ALA A 323 9.68 -13.00 29.66
C ALA A 323 10.49 -12.23 28.62
N SER A 324 11.81 -12.09 28.79
CA SER A 324 12.71 -11.43 27.84
C SER A 324 12.78 -12.18 26.51
N LEU A 325 12.89 -13.51 26.54
CA LEU A 325 12.87 -14.33 25.33
C LEU A 325 11.50 -14.28 24.61
N ALA A 326 10.41 -14.21 25.37
CA ALA A 326 9.08 -14.05 24.78
C ALA A 326 8.90 -12.64 24.15
N ALA A 327 9.48 -11.60 24.78
CA ALA A 327 9.50 -10.25 24.21
C ALA A 327 10.34 -10.18 22.91
N LEU A 328 11.49 -10.86 22.88
CA LEU A 328 12.29 -10.97 21.65
C LEU A 328 11.52 -11.71 20.55
N ALA A 329 10.86 -12.82 20.88
CA ALA A 329 10.03 -13.55 19.94
C ALA A 329 8.85 -12.72 19.43
N PHE A 330 8.26 -11.88 20.28
CA PHE A 330 7.27 -10.88 19.86
C PHE A 330 7.86 -9.89 18.87
N ALA A 331 9.03 -9.30 19.15
CA ALA A 331 9.67 -8.33 18.26
C ALA A 331 9.97 -8.93 16.87
N VAL A 332 10.51 -10.15 16.82
CA VAL A 332 10.74 -10.88 15.57
C VAL A 332 9.42 -11.16 14.84
N SER A 333 8.38 -11.59 15.55
CA SER A 333 7.08 -11.93 14.95
C SER A 333 6.37 -10.69 14.41
N VAL A 334 6.44 -9.55 15.12
CA VAL A 334 5.81 -8.32 14.66
C VAL A 334 6.54 -7.73 13.46
N PHE A 335 7.87 -7.79 13.45
CA PHE A 335 8.66 -7.34 12.31
C PHE A 335 8.40 -8.19 11.06
N ALA A 336 8.34 -9.51 11.20
CA ALA A 336 7.95 -10.42 10.12
C ALA A 336 6.53 -10.11 9.60
N LEU A 337 5.61 -9.80 10.52
CA LEU A 337 4.23 -9.49 10.15
C LEU A 337 4.12 -8.14 9.43
N CYS A 338 4.91 -7.13 9.83
CA CYS A 338 4.99 -5.85 9.12
C CYS A 338 5.60 -5.98 7.72
N LYS A 339 6.51 -6.95 7.49
CA LYS A 339 6.99 -7.28 6.16
C LYS A 339 5.92 -7.99 5.32
N LEU A 340 5.11 -8.86 5.95
CA LEU A 340 4.06 -9.62 5.26
C LEU A 340 2.83 -8.78 4.94
N ILE A 341 2.47 -7.86 5.81
CA ILE A 341 1.36 -6.93 5.63
C ILE A 341 1.98 -5.55 5.38
N PRO A 342 1.69 -4.87 4.27
CA PRO A 342 2.28 -3.57 3.94
C PRO A 342 1.75 -2.49 4.89
N VAL A 343 2.24 -2.47 6.12
CA VAL A 343 1.93 -1.45 7.11
C VAL A 343 2.98 -0.35 7.02
N PRO A 344 2.59 0.89 6.68
CA PRO A 344 3.54 2.00 6.62
C PRO A 344 4.17 2.23 7.99
N LEU A 345 5.51 2.16 8.06
CA LEU A 345 6.25 2.41 9.28
C LEU A 345 6.56 3.90 9.42
N THR A 346 5.73 4.56 10.21
CA THR A 346 5.84 5.98 10.61
C THR A 346 6.15 6.07 12.11
N ILE A 347 6.46 7.25 12.62
CA ILE A 347 6.59 7.47 14.07
C ILE A 347 5.30 7.07 14.83
N PRO A 348 4.09 7.46 14.38
CA PRO A 348 2.85 7.00 14.99
C PRO A 348 2.67 5.48 14.94
N SER A 349 3.02 4.81 13.82
CA SER A 349 2.91 3.36 13.73
C SER A 349 3.88 2.64 14.67
N LEU A 350 5.12 3.12 14.80
CA LEU A 350 6.08 2.60 15.77
C LEU A 350 5.56 2.73 17.20
N SER A 351 4.88 3.85 17.55
CA SER A 351 4.26 4.01 18.85
C SER A 351 3.11 3.01 19.08
N GLY A 352 2.33 2.67 18.05
CA GLY A 352 1.32 1.60 18.07
C GLY A 352 1.93 0.22 18.31
N LEU A 353 3.04 -0.11 17.62
CA LEU A 353 3.79 -1.35 17.85
C LEU A 353 4.38 -1.41 19.26
N PHE A 354 4.87 -0.28 19.76
CA PHE A 354 5.39 -0.18 21.13
C PHE A 354 4.31 -0.42 22.17
N ALA A 355 3.11 0.16 21.99
CA ALA A 355 1.95 -0.10 22.83
C ALA A 355 1.57 -1.59 22.84
N ALA A 356 1.56 -2.24 21.68
CA ALA A 356 1.36 -3.69 21.58
C ALA A 356 2.45 -4.49 22.30
N GLY A 357 3.69 -4.03 22.29
CA GLY A 357 4.82 -4.61 23.01
C GLY A 357 4.64 -4.59 24.54
N ILE A 358 4.12 -3.49 25.08
CA ILE A 358 3.77 -3.39 26.51
C ILE A 358 2.71 -4.42 26.87
N VAL A 359 1.68 -4.58 26.02
CA VAL A 359 0.61 -5.57 26.21
C VAL A 359 1.17 -7.00 26.09
N ALA A 360 2.10 -7.24 25.16
CA ALA A 360 2.79 -8.53 25.03
C ALA A 360 3.54 -8.90 26.29
N LEU A 361 4.32 -7.97 26.83
CA LEU A 361 5.07 -8.18 28.05
C LEU A 361 4.15 -8.45 29.25
N ALA A 362 3.10 -7.64 29.43
CA ALA A 362 2.11 -7.84 30.49
C ALA A 362 1.43 -9.22 30.38
N SER A 363 1.12 -9.67 29.17
CA SER A 363 0.46 -10.95 28.91
C SER A 363 1.33 -12.17 29.23
N VAL A 364 2.65 -12.00 29.27
CA VAL A 364 3.60 -13.03 29.72
C VAL A 364 3.89 -12.94 31.21
N LEU A 365 3.99 -11.73 31.77
CA LEU A 365 4.29 -11.52 33.17
C LEU A 365 3.16 -11.99 34.11
N VAL A 366 1.90 -11.73 33.72
CA VAL A 366 0.74 -12.11 34.57
C VAL A 366 0.71 -13.62 34.87
N PRO A 367 0.83 -14.56 33.93
CA PRO A 367 0.89 -15.98 34.23
C PRO A 367 2.16 -16.37 35.01
N LEU A 368 3.29 -15.70 34.76
CA LEU A 368 4.53 -15.95 35.51
C LEU A 368 4.43 -15.52 36.99
N GLU A 369 3.76 -14.39 37.28
CA GLU A 369 3.46 -13.97 38.65
C GLU A 369 2.53 -14.95 39.38
N ARG A 370 1.49 -15.44 38.70
CA ARG A 370 0.63 -16.50 39.24
C ARG A 370 1.42 -17.77 39.56
N LEU A 371 2.35 -18.15 38.67
CA LEU A 371 3.22 -19.29 38.91
C LEU A 371 4.11 -19.08 40.17
N ARG A 372 4.57 -17.85 40.35
CA ARG A 372 5.38 -17.44 41.51
C ARG A 372 4.58 -17.49 42.83
N GLU A 373 3.32 -17.02 42.80
CA GLU A 373 2.40 -17.15 43.92
C GLU A 373 2.14 -18.63 44.29
N GLU A 374 1.89 -19.47 43.28
CA GLU A 374 1.66 -20.89 43.48
C GLU A 374 2.88 -21.58 44.12
N LYS A 375 4.12 -21.19 43.71
CA LYS A 375 5.36 -21.64 44.32
C LYS A 375 5.44 -21.22 45.81
N ARG A 376 5.09 -19.95 46.12
CA ARG A 376 5.09 -19.46 47.51
C ARG A 376 4.11 -20.23 48.39
N ARG A 377 2.93 -20.61 47.85
CA ARG A 377 1.90 -21.33 48.59
C ARG A 377 2.18 -22.83 48.74
N ARG A 378 2.69 -23.48 47.69
CA ARG A 378 2.83 -24.93 47.62
C ARG A 378 4.28 -25.43 47.70
N GLY A 379 5.24 -24.55 47.64
CA GLY A 379 6.68 -24.87 47.69
C GLY A 379 7.24 -25.57 46.44
N LEU A 380 6.39 -25.91 45.45
CA LEU A 380 6.75 -26.73 44.28
C LEU A 380 6.16 -26.11 43.01
N VAL A 381 6.93 -26.13 41.93
CA VAL A 381 6.46 -25.81 40.57
C VAL A 381 6.57 -27.07 39.71
N SER A 382 5.50 -27.43 39.09
CA SER A 382 5.43 -28.59 38.18
C SER A 382 5.12 -28.12 36.76
N LEU A 383 5.35 -28.98 35.75
CA LEU A 383 4.94 -28.73 34.38
C LEU A 383 3.42 -28.53 34.25
N ARG A 384 2.62 -29.10 35.16
CA ARG A 384 1.18 -28.88 35.24
C ARG A 384 0.87 -27.47 35.74
N SER A 385 1.59 -26.98 36.77
CA SER A 385 1.39 -25.62 37.29
C SER A 385 1.68 -24.56 36.22
N ILE A 386 2.70 -24.77 35.38
CA ILE A 386 2.98 -23.86 34.25
C ILE A 386 1.77 -23.82 33.31
N GLY A 387 1.25 -25.00 32.89
CA GLY A 387 0.09 -25.06 32.02
C GLY A 387 -1.15 -24.42 32.61
N SER A 388 -1.43 -24.64 33.92
CA SER A 388 -2.59 -24.09 34.61
C SER A 388 -2.50 -22.57 34.79
N ALA A 389 -1.31 -22.02 35.07
CA ALA A 389 -1.09 -20.58 35.23
C ALA A 389 -1.37 -19.82 33.91
N PHE A 390 -0.85 -20.32 32.79
CA PHE A 390 -1.13 -19.72 31.48
C PHE A 390 -2.60 -19.90 31.06
N ALA A 391 -3.21 -21.07 31.33
CA ALA A 391 -4.61 -21.30 31.04
C ALA A 391 -5.54 -20.39 31.85
N ALA A 392 -5.25 -20.18 33.13
CA ALA A 392 -6.01 -19.31 34.01
C ALA A 392 -5.89 -17.80 33.69
N ALA A 393 -4.75 -17.37 33.12
CA ALA A 393 -4.55 -16.00 32.65
C ALA A 393 -5.22 -15.74 31.29
N TRP A 394 -5.42 -16.78 30.47
CA TRP A 394 -5.85 -16.66 29.09
C TRP A 394 -7.15 -15.87 28.86
N PRO A 395 -8.24 -16.03 29.64
CA PRO A 395 -9.46 -15.24 29.44
C PRO A 395 -9.22 -13.74 29.55
N ALA A 396 -8.43 -13.30 30.53
CA ALA A 396 -8.09 -11.90 30.73
C ALA A 396 -7.19 -11.37 29.59
N VAL A 397 -6.15 -12.12 29.24
CA VAL A 397 -5.26 -11.78 28.12
C VAL A 397 -6.07 -11.61 26.82
N ARG A 398 -6.93 -12.56 26.50
CA ARG A 398 -7.78 -12.50 25.30
C ARG A 398 -8.73 -11.29 25.34
N ALA A 399 -9.36 -11.01 26.47
CA ALA A 399 -10.28 -9.88 26.60
C ALA A 399 -9.58 -8.55 26.33
N ILE A 400 -8.40 -8.32 26.94
CA ILE A 400 -7.60 -7.10 26.73
C ILE A 400 -7.21 -6.94 25.23
N HIS A 401 -6.74 -8.02 24.60
CA HIS A 401 -6.34 -7.96 23.19
C HIS A 401 -7.52 -7.64 22.28
N LEU A 402 -8.66 -8.31 22.46
CA LEU A 402 -9.86 -8.06 21.64
C LEU A 402 -10.36 -6.63 21.83
N THR A 403 -10.37 -6.10 23.05
CA THR A 403 -10.74 -4.71 23.32
C THR A 403 -9.79 -3.73 22.61
N LEU A 404 -8.48 -3.95 22.75
CA LEU A 404 -7.49 -3.06 22.12
C LEU A 404 -7.48 -3.19 20.58
N MET A 405 -7.75 -4.38 20.04
CA MET A 405 -7.92 -4.55 18.58
C MET A 405 -9.15 -3.79 18.08
N ALA A 406 -10.26 -3.81 18.83
CA ALA A 406 -11.43 -2.99 18.50
C ALA A 406 -11.13 -1.49 18.55
N VAL A 407 -10.36 -1.05 19.55
CA VAL A 407 -9.88 0.35 19.63
C VAL A 407 -8.96 0.67 18.44
N GLY A 408 -8.02 -0.22 18.11
CA GLY A 408 -7.14 -0.04 16.94
C GLY A 408 -7.91 0.08 15.63
N ALA A 409 -8.93 -0.75 15.44
CA ALA A 409 -9.81 -0.69 14.27
C ALA A 409 -10.63 0.60 14.23
N ALA A 410 -11.14 1.06 15.36
CA ALA A 410 -11.85 2.34 15.44
C ALA A 410 -10.94 3.53 15.12
N LEU A 411 -9.71 3.54 15.64
CA LEU A 411 -8.71 4.58 15.35
C LEU A 411 -8.32 4.58 13.87
N TRP A 412 -8.11 3.39 13.30
CA TRP A 412 -7.84 3.27 11.86
C TRP A 412 -8.99 3.82 11.02
N TYR A 413 -10.24 3.45 11.33
CA TYR A 413 -11.43 3.92 10.62
C TYR A 413 -11.60 5.44 10.71
N VAL A 414 -11.47 6.02 11.91
CA VAL A 414 -11.54 7.47 12.12
C VAL A 414 -10.41 8.17 11.34
N GLY A 415 -9.20 7.60 11.31
CA GLY A 415 -8.09 8.15 10.55
C GLY A 415 -8.30 8.11 9.03
N VAL A 416 -9.03 7.12 8.50
CA VAL A 416 -9.41 7.05 7.08
C VAL A 416 -10.45 8.12 6.74
N SER A 417 -11.45 8.32 7.61
CA SER A 417 -12.54 9.26 7.37
C SER A 417 -12.13 10.74 7.56
N GLY A 418 -11.08 11.00 8.34
CA GLY A 418 -10.65 12.34 8.75
C GLY A 418 -9.45 12.90 7.98
N GLY A 419 -9.04 12.27 6.87
CA GLY A 419 -7.84 12.67 6.12
C GLY A 419 -6.53 12.16 6.75
N ALA A 420 -5.39 12.70 6.31
CA ALA A 420 -4.03 12.29 6.73
C ALA A 420 -3.77 12.57 8.22
N SER A 421 -4.40 11.80 9.09
CA SER A 421 -4.26 11.90 10.54
C SER A 421 -3.22 10.90 11.04
N PRO A 422 -2.31 11.26 11.96
CA PRO A 422 -1.37 10.35 12.58
C PRO A 422 -2.05 9.20 13.36
N ILE A 423 -3.36 9.29 13.59
CA ILE A 423 -4.15 8.25 14.27
C ILE A 423 -4.30 7.00 13.39
N ARG A 424 -4.39 7.16 12.07
CA ARG A 424 -4.54 6.03 11.13
C ARG A 424 -3.37 5.04 11.19
N PRO A 425 -2.10 5.45 10.99
CA PRO A 425 -0.97 4.54 11.04
C PRO A 425 -0.75 3.93 12.44
N PHE A 426 -1.06 4.66 13.52
CA PHE A 426 -1.05 4.11 14.88
C PHE A 426 -2.04 2.94 15.00
N GLY A 427 -3.30 3.13 14.60
CA GLY A 427 -4.34 2.08 14.63
C GLY A 427 -3.99 0.90 13.74
N ALA A 428 -3.49 1.15 12.52
CA ALA A 428 -3.07 0.13 11.57
C ALA A 428 -1.94 -0.75 12.12
N ALA A 429 -0.97 -0.20 12.82
CA ALA A 429 0.16 -0.92 13.38
C ALA A 429 -0.18 -1.64 14.71
N LEU A 430 -1.09 -1.08 15.50
CA LEU A 430 -1.52 -1.68 16.78
C LEU A 430 -2.13 -3.07 16.57
N ILE A 431 -2.93 -3.28 15.52
CA ILE A 431 -3.63 -4.55 15.25
C ILE A 431 -2.65 -5.70 15.00
N PRO A 432 -1.73 -5.64 14.00
CA PRO A 432 -0.74 -6.70 13.79
C PRO A 432 0.18 -6.88 15.01
N GLY A 433 0.52 -5.81 15.71
CA GLY A 433 1.25 -5.89 16.96
C GLY A 433 0.51 -6.73 18.01
N LEU A 434 -0.79 -6.54 18.20
CA LEU A 434 -1.60 -7.33 19.13
C LEU A 434 -1.77 -8.79 18.68
N ILE A 435 -1.85 -9.06 17.38
CA ILE A 435 -1.86 -10.42 16.83
C ILE A 435 -0.55 -11.14 17.16
N ALA A 436 0.59 -10.51 16.91
CA ALA A 436 1.90 -11.05 17.28
C ALA A 436 2.04 -11.25 18.81
N SER A 437 1.48 -10.34 19.61
CA SER A 437 1.42 -10.46 21.06
C SER A 437 0.62 -11.66 21.54
N LEU A 438 -0.58 -11.90 20.97
CA LEU A 438 -1.38 -13.10 21.25
C LEU A 438 -0.63 -14.38 20.90
N PHE A 439 0.05 -14.39 19.77
CA PHE A 439 0.87 -15.50 19.32
C PHE A 439 2.01 -15.78 20.31
N ALA A 440 2.77 -14.75 20.68
CA ALA A 440 3.85 -14.87 21.66
C ALA A 440 3.34 -15.36 23.03
N ALA A 441 2.24 -14.79 23.54
CA ALA A 441 1.68 -15.13 24.85
C ALA A 441 1.04 -16.55 24.89
N ARG A 442 0.38 -16.97 23.80
CA ARG A 442 -0.37 -18.24 23.76
C ARG A 442 0.45 -19.43 23.34
N ILE A 443 1.38 -19.23 22.41
CA ILE A 443 2.12 -20.31 21.78
C ILE A 443 3.57 -20.33 22.27
N ILE A 444 4.29 -19.22 22.22
CA ILE A 444 5.74 -19.19 22.46
C ILE A 444 6.06 -19.20 23.96
N ALA A 445 5.52 -18.27 24.72
CA ALA A 445 5.87 -18.10 26.15
C ALA A 445 5.65 -19.36 27.02
N PRO A 446 4.53 -20.12 26.87
CA PRO A 446 4.35 -21.36 27.61
C PRO A 446 5.39 -22.44 27.26
N GLN A 447 5.90 -22.46 26.02
CA GLN A 447 6.91 -23.44 25.61
C GLN A 447 8.29 -23.07 26.18
N ILE A 448 8.68 -21.81 26.07
CA ILE A 448 9.91 -21.31 26.70
C ILE A 448 9.88 -21.57 28.20
N ALA A 449 8.74 -21.28 28.87
CA ALA A 449 8.58 -21.54 30.29
C ALA A 449 8.73 -23.03 30.65
N ARG A 450 8.19 -23.93 29.83
CA ARG A 450 8.33 -25.37 30.02
C ARG A 450 9.76 -25.85 29.82
N LEU A 451 10.45 -25.33 28.79
CA LEU A 451 11.85 -25.68 28.53
C LEU A 451 12.76 -25.15 29.66
N ALA A 452 12.60 -23.89 30.04
CA ALA A 452 13.46 -23.26 31.03
C ALA A 452 13.23 -23.80 32.47
N LEU A 453 11.96 -24.03 32.83
CA LEU A 453 11.59 -24.47 34.18
C LEU A 453 11.42 -25.99 34.29
N GLY A 454 11.21 -26.70 33.19
CA GLY A 454 10.98 -28.15 33.16
C GLY A 454 12.26 -28.98 32.96
N SER A 455 13.34 -28.42 32.44
CA SER A 455 14.63 -29.09 32.28
C SER A 455 15.39 -29.26 33.62
N ALA A 456 14.96 -28.56 34.65
CA ALA A 456 15.50 -28.71 35.99
C ALA A 456 15.00 -29.99 36.72
N GLY A 457 14.97 -31.10 36.03
CA GLY A 457 14.60 -32.52 36.26
C GLY A 457 14.38 -33.09 37.67
N GLU A 458 14.37 -32.30 38.70
CA GLU A 458 13.93 -32.63 40.07
C GLU A 458 12.88 -31.66 40.56
N PRO A 459 11.98 -32.05 41.48
CA PRO A 459 11.07 -31.10 42.09
C PRO A 459 11.89 -29.94 42.66
N LEU A 460 11.68 -28.72 42.08
CA LEU A 460 12.42 -27.49 42.42
C LEU A 460 12.26 -27.08 43.90
N ARG A 461 12.64 -28.03 44.76
CA ARG A 461 12.46 -27.94 46.22
C ARG A 461 13.45 -26.99 46.92
N ARG A 462 14.52 -26.57 46.26
CA ARG A 462 15.61 -25.81 46.90
C ARG A 462 16.09 -24.54 46.24
N SER A 463 15.59 -24.19 45.10
CA SER A 463 16.09 -22.98 44.43
C SER A 463 15.10 -21.80 44.55
N SER A 464 15.15 -21.13 45.70
CA SER A 464 14.56 -19.78 45.88
C SER A 464 15.06 -18.79 44.82
N TRP A 465 16.18 -19.12 44.17
CA TRP A 465 16.84 -18.31 43.15
C TRP A 465 16.14 -18.32 41.79
N LEU A 466 15.43 -19.38 41.42
CA LEU A 466 14.88 -19.56 40.07
C LEU A 466 13.70 -18.65 39.68
N LEU A 467 12.92 -18.19 40.66
CA LEU A 467 11.74 -17.35 40.43
C LEU A 467 11.79 -15.98 41.12
N GLY A 468 12.93 -15.64 41.71
CA GLY A 468 13.11 -14.39 42.46
C GLY A 468 12.47 -14.39 43.85
N PRO A 469 12.72 -13.35 44.68
CA PRO A 469 12.16 -13.22 46.00
C PRO A 469 10.63 -13.08 45.99
#